data_601c1699f5340f57a2d805b40fc5f194
#
_entry.id   601c1699f5340f57a2d805b40fc5f194
#
_cell.length_a   1.000
_cell.length_b   1.000
_cell.length_c   1.000
_cell.angle_alpha   90.00
_cell.angle_beta   90.00
_cell.angle_gamma   90.00
#
_symmetry.space_group_name_H-M   'P 1'
#
loop_
_entity.id
_entity.type
_entity.pdbx_description
1 polymer ?
#
loop_
_entity_poly.entity_id
_entity_poly.type
_entity_poly.pdbx_seq_one_letter_code
_entity_poly.pdbx_strand_id
1 'polypeptide(L)'
;NYGILASGSCLLTDIVDQLHEPSRKINIVDRLSKHLAKGTSEDVLRSYLAQVKKWCPEHPVVHIDDSDVVKPDGYKFESLGWVRDGSESTATKNIYKKGYHVTEATVLTNSNHPVSIFSEIHSSEEKNFTSINTVTFSAMDRAAALFGKAAFVMDRGYDDNKMFLKLDSLHQDYVIRLTAKRKLLYHNKWVFATELRNRRKGKVKLPLFYKGKKHNAYLSHVKVQITASRKDIYLVLAMALRNIP
;
A
#
# COMPACT_ATOMS: atom_id res chain seq x y z
N ASN A 1 20.35 10.39 11.99
CA ASN A 1 20.55 9.10 11.31
C ASN A 1 21.54 8.18 12.06
N TYR A 2 22.74 8.68 12.51
CA TYR A 2 23.71 7.85 13.23
C TYR A 2 23.10 7.09 14.41
N GLY A 3 22.39 7.80 15.30
CA GLY A 3 21.78 7.19 16.49
C GLY A 3 20.76 6.09 16.17
N ILE A 4 19.98 6.22 15.09
CA ILE A 4 19.05 5.18 14.61
C ILE A 4 19.82 3.93 14.17
N LEU A 5 20.87 4.11 13.39
CA LEU A 5 21.71 3.00 12.93
C LEU A 5 22.45 2.30 14.07
N ALA A 6 22.97 3.08 15.02
CA ALA A 6 23.72 2.56 16.16
C ALA A 6 22.83 1.85 17.18
N SER A 7 21.62 2.37 17.45
CA SER A 7 20.67 1.78 18.39
C SER A 7 19.82 0.64 17.80
N GLY A 8 19.66 0.61 16.47
CA GLY A 8 18.67 -0.27 15.81
C GLY A 8 17.23 0.05 16.19
N SER A 9 16.96 1.26 16.72
CA SER A 9 15.67 1.69 17.25
C SER A 9 15.29 3.07 16.73
N CYS A 10 13.98 3.32 16.59
CA CYS A 10 13.43 4.64 16.29
C CYS A 10 12.97 5.39 17.54
N LEU A 11 13.10 4.81 18.73
CA LEU A 11 12.79 5.47 19.99
C LEU A 11 13.84 6.53 20.28
N LEU A 12 13.40 7.77 20.55
CA LEU A 12 14.32 8.89 20.82
C LEU A 12 15.23 8.63 22.01
N THR A 13 14.73 7.94 23.03
CA THR A 13 15.51 7.56 24.22
C THR A 13 16.68 6.65 23.88
N ASP A 14 16.46 5.66 23.02
CA ASP A 14 17.48 4.70 22.61
C ASP A 14 18.51 5.36 21.67
N ILE A 15 18.01 6.23 20.77
CA ILE A 15 18.85 7.03 19.88
C ILE A 15 19.81 7.90 20.69
N VAL A 16 19.29 8.58 21.72
CA VAL A 16 20.09 9.49 22.57
C VAL A 16 21.18 8.75 23.33
N ASP A 17 20.92 7.53 23.79
CA ASP A 17 21.92 6.71 24.48
C ASP A 17 23.16 6.40 23.62
N GLN A 18 23.00 6.40 22.29
CA GLN A 18 24.09 6.17 21.34
C GLN A 18 24.80 7.46 20.87
N LEU A 19 24.25 8.64 21.19
CA LEU A 19 24.87 9.90 20.74
C LEU A 19 26.03 10.36 21.63
N HIS A 20 26.10 9.89 22.87
CA HIS A 20 27.16 10.20 23.85
C HIS A 20 27.42 11.71 24.02
N GLU A 21 26.36 12.53 23.92
CA GLU A 21 26.46 13.99 24.10
C GLU A 21 26.54 14.37 25.59
N PRO A 22 27.28 15.44 25.96
CA PRO A 22 27.47 15.85 27.35
C PRO A 22 26.22 16.43 28.03
N SER A 23 25.19 16.74 27.23
CA SER A 23 23.92 17.29 27.74
C SER A 23 23.07 16.23 28.44
N ARG A 24 22.18 16.66 29.33
CA ARG A 24 21.21 15.73 29.96
C ARG A 24 20.34 15.06 28.93
N LYS A 25 20.13 13.75 29.07
CA LYS A 25 19.33 12.91 28.15
C LYS A 25 17.99 13.54 27.76
N ILE A 26 17.26 14.08 28.74
CA ILE A 26 15.94 14.71 28.50
C ILE A 26 16.03 15.92 27.54
N ASN A 27 17.07 16.71 27.64
CA ASN A 27 17.27 17.90 26.80
C ASN A 27 17.59 17.49 25.36
N ILE A 28 18.33 16.38 25.16
CA ILE A 28 18.65 15.86 23.85
C ILE A 28 17.38 15.26 23.21
N VAL A 29 16.58 14.50 23.98
CA VAL A 29 15.28 13.97 23.53
C VAL A 29 14.36 15.11 23.09
N ASP A 30 14.22 16.17 23.91
CA ASP A 30 13.39 17.35 23.60
C ASP A 30 13.88 18.06 22.32
N ARG A 31 15.19 18.25 22.18
CA ARG A 31 15.77 18.82 20.95
C ARG A 31 15.46 17.99 19.72
N LEU A 32 15.64 16.66 19.78
CA LEU A 32 15.35 15.76 18.65
C LEU A 32 13.86 15.74 18.33
N SER A 33 12.99 15.72 19.35
CA SER A 33 11.54 15.79 19.16
C SER A 33 11.12 17.08 18.46
N LYS A 34 11.66 18.24 18.88
CA LYS A 34 11.41 19.53 18.21
C LYS A 34 11.92 19.56 16.78
N HIS A 35 13.04 18.88 16.48
CA HIS A 35 13.51 18.75 15.10
C HIS A 35 12.60 17.86 14.25
N LEU A 36 12.12 16.75 14.80
CA LEU A 36 11.16 15.87 14.09
C LEU A 36 9.84 16.61 13.80
N ALA A 37 9.36 17.43 14.73
CA ALA A 37 8.13 18.21 14.54
C ALA A 37 8.21 19.21 13.37
N LYS A 38 9.42 19.60 12.93
CA LYS A 38 9.61 20.45 11.74
C LYS A 38 9.40 19.70 10.43
N GLY A 39 9.31 18.37 10.49
CA GLY A 39 9.23 17.52 9.32
C GLY A 39 10.54 17.41 8.54
N THR A 40 10.49 16.73 7.43
CA THR A 40 11.61 16.55 6.49
C THR A 40 11.52 17.62 5.39
N SER A 41 12.64 18.29 5.09
CA SER A 41 12.64 19.29 4.02
C SER A 41 12.39 18.63 2.65
N GLU A 42 11.73 19.35 1.75
CA GLU A 42 11.44 18.90 0.39
C GLU A 42 12.71 18.51 -0.38
N ASP A 43 13.83 19.17 -0.12
CA ASP A 43 15.12 18.85 -0.78
C ASP A 43 15.66 17.48 -0.36
N VAL A 44 15.52 17.12 0.93
CA VAL A 44 15.90 15.79 1.41
C VAL A 44 15.00 14.73 0.79
N LEU A 45 13.68 14.96 0.76
CA LEU A 45 12.73 14.04 0.14
C LEU A 45 13.03 13.88 -1.36
N ARG A 46 13.27 14.97 -2.06
CA ARG A 46 13.63 14.97 -3.49
C ARG A 46 14.92 14.19 -3.75
N SER A 47 15.94 14.40 -2.93
CA SER A 47 17.21 13.69 -3.03
C SER A 47 17.06 12.20 -2.76
N TYR A 48 16.25 11.84 -1.74
CA TYR A 48 15.91 10.45 -1.44
C TYR A 48 15.21 9.78 -2.62
N LEU A 49 14.14 10.37 -3.15
CA LEU A 49 13.38 9.82 -4.28
C LEU A 49 14.24 9.70 -5.55
N ALA A 50 15.15 10.65 -5.79
CA ALA A 50 16.10 10.57 -6.89
C ALA A 50 17.06 9.38 -6.76
N GLN A 51 17.48 9.02 -5.55
CA GLN A 51 18.29 7.81 -5.32
C GLN A 51 17.43 6.55 -5.49
N VAL A 52 16.23 6.51 -4.94
CA VAL A 52 15.30 5.38 -5.12
C VAL A 52 15.09 5.09 -6.60
N LYS A 53 14.85 6.13 -7.41
CA LYS A 53 14.67 5.99 -8.86
C LYS A 53 15.84 5.28 -9.54
N LYS A 54 17.09 5.53 -9.12
CA LYS A 54 18.29 4.88 -9.70
C LYS A 54 18.36 3.38 -9.38
N TRP A 55 17.72 2.95 -8.30
CA TRP A 55 17.72 1.54 -7.90
C TRP A 55 16.57 0.72 -8.51
N CYS A 56 15.63 1.41 -9.14
CA CYS A 56 14.45 0.78 -9.71
C CYS A 56 14.63 0.44 -11.19
N PRO A 57 13.91 -0.57 -11.71
CA PRO A 57 13.82 -0.81 -13.14
C PRO A 57 13.09 0.34 -13.86
N GLU A 58 13.18 0.37 -15.18
CA GLU A 58 12.52 1.39 -16.01
C GLU A 58 10.98 1.39 -15.81
N HIS A 59 10.40 0.21 -15.67
CA HIS A 59 8.96 0.01 -15.38
C HIS A 59 8.81 -0.72 -14.03
N PRO A 60 8.87 0.03 -12.91
CA PRO A 60 8.85 -0.58 -11.60
C PRO A 60 7.46 -1.06 -11.20
N VAL A 61 7.43 -2.01 -10.28
CA VAL A 61 6.21 -2.44 -9.61
C VAL A 61 6.04 -1.62 -8.33
N VAL A 62 4.89 -0.95 -8.23
CA VAL A 62 4.50 -0.14 -7.07
C VAL A 62 3.38 -0.85 -6.33
N HIS A 63 3.59 -1.13 -5.05
CA HIS A 63 2.57 -1.67 -4.16
C HIS A 63 1.98 -0.52 -3.34
N ILE A 64 0.65 -0.43 -3.27
CA ILE A 64 -0.05 0.48 -2.38
C ILE A 64 -0.89 -0.36 -1.43
N ASP A 65 -0.77 -0.05 -0.13
CA ASP A 65 -1.54 -0.70 0.93
C ASP A 65 -1.83 0.28 2.05
N ASP A 66 -2.98 0.08 2.73
CA ASP A 66 -3.38 0.85 3.89
C ASP A 66 -3.24 -0.01 5.14
N SER A 67 -2.72 0.59 6.19
CA SER A 67 -2.56 -0.03 7.50
C SER A 67 -3.21 0.82 8.59
N ASP A 68 -3.64 0.17 9.66
CA ASP A 68 -4.20 0.84 10.82
C ASP A 68 -3.21 0.86 11.98
N VAL A 69 -2.99 2.04 12.57
CA VAL A 69 -2.16 2.22 13.75
C VAL A 69 -3.06 2.51 14.96
N VAL A 70 -3.32 1.48 15.75
CA VAL A 70 -4.19 1.56 16.93
C VAL A 70 -3.45 2.25 18.08
N LYS A 71 -4.11 3.24 18.71
CA LYS A 71 -3.61 4.03 19.85
C LYS A 71 -4.68 4.16 20.93
N PRO A 72 -5.09 3.06 21.60
CA PRO A 72 -6.22 3.07 22.53
C PRO A 72 -5.99 4.02 23.72
N ASP A 73 -4.75 4.19 24.16
CA ASP A 73 -4.35 5.05 25.30
C ASP A 73 -3.80 6.40 24.85
N GLY A 74 -4.02 6.76 23.60
CA GLY A 74 -3.48 7.96 22.97
C GLY A 74 -4.25 9.24 23.25
N TYR A 75 -4.69 9.51 24.48
CA TYR A 75 -5.59 10.62 24.84
C TYR A 75 -5.08 12.02 24.48
N LYS A 76 -3.78 12.18 24.26
CA LYS A 76 -3.16 13.46 23.89
C LYS A 76 -2.85 13.57 22.39
N PHE A 77 -3.11 12.54 21.61
CA PHE A 77 -2.89 12.60 20.17
C PHE A 77 -4.04 13.36 19.50
N GLU A 78 -3.66 14.27 18.62
CA GLU A 78 -4.62 15.09 17.88
C GLU A 78 -5.34 14.25 16.80
N SER A 79 -6.63 14.55 16.59
CA SER A 79 -7.43 14.00 15.51
C SER A 79 -7.46 12.45 15.43
N LEU A 80 -7.43 11.76 16.58
CA LEU A 80 -7.59 10.30 16.61
C LEU A 80 -8.96 9.88 16.08
N GLY A 81 -8.98 9.19 14.95
CA GLY A 81 -10.18 8.59 14.36
C GLY A 81 -10.48 7.20 14.91
N TRP A 82 -11.51 6.57 14.35
CA TRP A 82 -11.83 5.18 14.59
C TRP A 82 -11.25 4.32 13.46
N VAL A 83 -10.36 3.41 13.80
CA VAL A 83 -9.74 2.47 12.87
C VAL A 83 -10.06 1.04 13.24
N ARG A 84 -10.03 0.15 12.28
CA ARG A 84 -10.24 -1.27 12.53
C ARG A 84 -9.00 -1.88 13.15
N ASP A 85 -9.15 -2.48 14.33
CA ASP A 85 -8.07 -3.29 14.90
C ASP A 85 -7.99 -4.64 14.19
N GLY A 86 -7.04 -4.77 13.28
CA GLY A 86 -6.81 -6.00 12.51
C GLY A 86 -6.35 -7.17 13.38
N SER A 87 -5.71 -6.90 14.53
CA SER A 87 -5.20 -7.93 15.44
C SER A 87 -6.30 -8.58 16.27
N GLU A 88 -7.33 -7.83 16.62
CA GLU A 88 -8.48 -8.31 17.43
C GLU A 88 -9.73 -8.59 16.59
N SER A 89 -9.78 -8.13 15.35
CA SER A 89 -10.91 -8.39 14.45
C SER A 89 -10.89 -9.83 13.91
N THR A 90 -12.07 -10.41 13.81
CA THR A 90 -12.28 -11.75 13.23
C THR A 90 -13.02 -11.66 11.89
N ALA A 91 -13.19 -12.78 11.20
CA ALA A 91 -13.96 -12.85 9.96
C ALA A 91 -15.45 -12.48 10.15
N THR A 92 -15.98 -12.62 11.39
CA THR A 92 -17.39 -12.38 11.75
C THR A 92 -17.61 -11.12 12.56
N LYS A 93 -16.56 -10.55 13.20
CA LYS A 93 -16.68 -9.39 14.09
C LYS A 93 -15.53 -8.41 13.85
N ASN A 94 -15.87 -7.21 13.42
CA ASN A 94 -14.92 -6.11 13.37
C ASN A 94 -14.82 -5.41 14.72
N ILE A 95 -13.60 -5.16 15.18
CA ILE A 95 -13.31 -4.37 16.38
C ILE A 95 -12.67 -3.06 15.93
N TYR A 96 -13.18 -1.96 16.47
CA TYR A 96 -12.69 -0.62 16.17
C TYR A 96 -12.10 0.00 17.42
N LYS A 97 -10.97 0.69 17.28
CA LYS A 97 -10.28 1.43 18.33
C LYS A 97 -9.85 2.79 17.82
N LYS A 98 -9.47 3.69 18.75
CA LYS A 98 -8.87 4.96 18.38
C LYS A 98 -7.49 4.76 17.75
N GLY A 99 -7.21 5.47 16.66
CA GLY A 99 -5.98 5.34 15.91
C GLY A 99 -5.92 6.21 14.67
N TYR A 100 -4.98 5.89 13.80
CA TYR A 100 -4.74 6.52 12.50
C TYR A 100 -4.71 5.48 11.40
N HIS A 101 -5.05 5.90 10.20
CA HIS A 101 -4.72 5.17 8.97
C HIS A 101 -3.33 5.58 8.49
N VAL A 102 -2.64 4.65 7.86
CA VAL A 102 -1.37 4.90 7.16
C VAL A 102 -1.51 4.37 5.75
N THR A 103 -1.41 5.25 4.78
CA THR A 103 -1.31 4.83 3.36
C THR A 103 0.17 4.77 2.99
N GLU A 104 0.62 3.62 2.56
CA GLU A 104 2.01 3.37 2.17
C GLU A 104 2.08 2.99 0.70
N ALA A 105 3.02 3.60 -0.04
CA ALA A 105 3.41 3.12 -1.36
C ALA A 105 4.88 2.72 -1.36
N THR A 106 5.14 1.48 -1.76
CA THR A 106 6.48 0.92 -1.89
C THR A 106 6.78 0.52 -3.32
N VAL A 107 8.03 0.63 -3.71
CA VAL A 107 8.52 0.18 -5.02
C VAL A 107 9.53 -0.94 -4.84
N LEU A 108 9.51 -1.92 -5.74
CA LEU A 108 10.54 -2.96 -5.78
C LEU A 108 11.75 -2.47 -6.58
N THR A 109 12.91 -2.52 -5.95
CA THR A 109 14.20 -2.23 -6.60
C THR A 109 14.64 -3.37 -7.52
N ASN A 110 15.70 -3.16 -8.31
CA ASN A 110 16.31 -4.21 -9.14
C ASN A 110 16.78 -5.44 -8.35
N SER A 111 17.07 -5.27 -7.06
CA SER A 111 17.41 -6.37 -6.13
C SER A 111 16.22 -6.96 -5.39
N ASN A 112 14.99 -6.63 -5.80
CA ASN A 112 13.73 -7.05 -5.18
C ASN A 112 13.55 -6.59 -3.71
N HIS A 113 14.22 -5.54 -3.29
CA HIS A 113 13.98 -4.92 -1.99
C HIS A 113 12.86 -3.88 -2.10
N PRO A 114 11.84 -3.94 -1.23
CA PRO A 114 10.82 -2.91 -1.17
C PRO A 114 11.41 -1.63 -0.54
N VAL A 115 11.13 -0.48 -1.16
CA VAL A 115 11.54 0.84 -0.67
C VAL A 115 10.33 1.76 -0.69
N SER A 116 10.10 2.47 0.42
CA SER A 116 9.00 3.43 0.52
C SER A 116 9.22 4.63 -0.40
N ILE A 117 8.17 5.04 -1.11
CA ILE A 117 8.15 6.26 -1.94
C ILE A 117 7.07 7.24 -1.49
N PHE A 118 6.13 6.77 -0.68
CA PHE A 118 5.07 7.55 -0.09
C PHE A 118 4.63 6.88 1.20
N SER A 119 4.51 7.67 2.27
CA SER A 119 3.94 7.22 3.54
C SER A 119 3.22 8.41 4.17
N GLU A 120 1.94 8.26 4.43
CA GLU A 120 1.11 9.31 5.01
C GLU A 120 0.22 8.76 6.10
N ILE A 121 0.33 9.35 7.29
CA ILE A 121 -0.56 9.10 8.42
C ILE A 121 -1.73 10.07 8.28
N HIS A 122 -2.94 9.57 8.35
CA HIS A 122 -4.14 10.40 8.22
C HIS A 122 -5.29 9.89 9.08
N SER A 123 -6.28 10.75 9.29
CA SER A 123 -7.47 10.42 10.09
C SER A 123 -8.71 11.10 9.55
N SER A 124 -9.86 10.43 9.69
CA SER A 124 -11.18 11.00 9.38
C SER A 124 -11.55 12.19 10.25
N GLU A 125 -10.88 12.41 11.38
CA GLU A 125 -11.11 13.51 12.32
C GLU A 125 -10.28 14.77 11.99
N GLU A 126 -9.43 14.72 10.96
CA GLU A 126 -8.67 15.89 10.51
C GLU A 126 -9.56 16.87 9.75
N LYS A 127 -9.39 18.17 10.00
CA LYS A 127 -10.22 19.23 9.40
C LYS A 127 -10.26 19.21 7.87
N ASN A 128 -9.14 18.83 7.25
CA ASN A 128 -8.99 18.83 5.78
C ASN A 128 -9.11 17.43 5.18
N PHE A 129 -9.46 16.42 5.98
CA PHE A 129 -9.63 15.07 5.47
C PHE A 129 -10.84 15.00 4.54
N THR A 130 -10.62 14.49 3.34
CA THR A 130 -11.69 14.31 2.35
C THR A 130 -12.10 12.85 2.25
N SER A 131 -11.13 11.98 2.03
CA SER A 131 -11.35 10.52 1.97
C SER A 131 -10.02 9.79 1.91
N ILE A 132 -10.00 8.52 2.27
CA ILE A 132 -8.85 7.61 2.10
C ILE A 132 -8.43 7.58 0.61
N ASN A 133 -9.40 7.56 -0.31
CA ASN A 133 -9.12 7.57 -1.74
C ASN A 133 -8.27 8.77 -2.18
N THR A 134 -8.45 9.94 -1.55
CA THR A 134 -7.64 11.14 -1.87
C THR A 134 -6.17 10.92 -1.52
N VAL A 135 -5.90 10.30 -0.38
CA VAL A 135 -4.53 9.98 0.05
C VAL A 135 -3.92 8.94 -0.90
N THR A 136 -4.67 7.89 -1.22
CA THR A 136 -4.25 6.88 -2.21
C THR A 136 -3.95 7.52 -3.58
N PHE A 137 -4.76 8.47 -4.03
CA PHE A 137 -4.52 9.20 -5.28
C PHE A 137 -3.23 10.02 -5.22
N SER A 138 -2.92 10.64 -4.08
CA SER A 138 -1.65 11.34 -3.89
C SER A 138 -0.45 10.39 -3.99
N ALA A 139 -0.56 9.17 -3.46
CA ALA A 139 0.45 8.13 -3.61
C ALA A 139 0.65 7.72 -5.09
N MET A 140 -0.47 7.55 -5.83
CA MET A 140 -0.43 7.25 -7.27
C MET A 140 0.22 8.38 -8.08
N ASP A 141 -0.17 9.63 -7.80
CA ASP A 141 0.38 10.81 -8.47
C ASP A 141 1.88 10.94 -8.22
N ARG A 142 2.33 10.71 -6.99
CA ARG A 142 3.76 10.70 -6.64
C ARG A 142 4.54 9.63 -7.39
N ALA A 143 4.03 8.41 -7.43
CA ALA A 143 4.67 7.32 -8.14
C ALA A 143 4.73 7.59 -9.66
N ALA A 144 3.64 8.08 -10.25
CA ALA A 144 3.57 8.44 -11.66
C ALA A 144 4.55 9.59 -12.00
N ALA A 145 4.63 10.63 -11.16
CA ALA A 145 5.57 11.74 -11.34
C ALA A 145 7.04 11.26 -11.23
N LEU A 146 7.32 10.30 -10.33
CA LEU A 146 8.67 9.80 -10.13
C LEU A 146 9.15 8.91 -11.27
N PHE A 147 8.32 8.00 -11.75
CA PHE A 147 8.73 6.95 -12.70
C PHE A 147 8.22 7.18 -14.14
N GLY A 148 7.23 8.04 -14.33
CA GLY A 148 6.51 8.17 -15.61
C GLY A 148 5.53 7.03 -15.81
N LYS A 149 6.01 5.79 -15.99
CA LYS A 149 5.18 4.61 -16.10
C LYS A 149 5.60 3.54 -15.09
N ALA A 150 4.60 2.94 -14.42
CA ALA A 150 4.78 1.88 -13.44
C ALA A 150 3.63 0.87 -13.51
N ALA A 151 3.78 -0.28 -12.87
CA ALA A 151 2.71 -1.27 -12.67
C ALA A 151 2.26 -1.24 -11.20
N PHE A 152 1.05 -0.79 -10.95
CA PHE A 152 0.47 -0.73 -9.60
C PHE A 152 -0.12 -2.08 -9.20
N VAL A 153 0.22 -2.54 -8.01
CA VAL A 153 -0.31 -3.78 -7.43
C VAL A 153 -1.03 -3.43 -6.14
N MET A 154 -2.31 -3.76 -6.09
CA MET A 154 -3.16 -3.41 -4.94
C MET A 154 -4.09 -4.58 -4.59
N ASP A 155 -4.47 -4.63 -3.33
CA ASP A 155 -5.34 -5.68 -2.81
C ASP A 155 -6.82 -5.44 -3.18
N ARG A 156 -7.70 -6.25 -2.60
CA ARG A 156 -9.15 -6.21 -2.81
C ARG A 156 -9.81 -4.94 -2.24
N GLY A 157 -9.21 -4.27 -1.29
CA GLY A 157 -9.69 -3.02 -0.71
C GLY A 157 -9.82 -1.92 -1.75
N TYR A 158 -8.97 -1.98 -2.77
CA TYR A 158 -8.91 -1.01 -3.87
C TYR A 158 -9.77 -1.39 -5.09
N ASP A 159 -10.63 -2.41 -5.00
CA ASP A 159 -11.59 -2.76 -6.06
C ASP A 159 -12.73 -1.72 -6.15
N ASP A 160 -12.39 -0.51 -6.51
CA ASP A 160 -13.26 0.64 -6.68
C ASP A 160 -13.11 1.24 -8.09
N ASN A 161 -14.23 1.68 -8.66
CA ASN A 161 -14.24 2.33 -9.97
C ASN A 161 -13.36 3.58 -10.02
N LYS A 162 -13.27 4.33 -8.93
CA LYS A 162 -12.43 5.53 -8.84
C LYS A 162 -10.95 5.20 -8.98
N MET A 163 -10.50 4.07 -8.43
CA MET A 163 -9.12 3.58 -8.56
C MET A 163 -8.77 3.27 -10.01
N PHE A 164 -9.64 2.50 -10.69
CA PHE A 164 -9.44 2.19 -12.11
C PHE A 164 -9.39 3.45 -12.98
N LEU A 165 -10.34 4.38 -12.78
CA LEU A 165 -10.37 5.63 -13.54
C LEU A 165 -9.13 6.49 -13.27
N LYS A 166 -8.65 6.56 -12.03
CA LYS A 166 -7.44 7.31 -11.67
C LYS A 166 -6.22 6.73 -12.37
N LEU A 167 -6.01 5.42 -12.30
CA LEU A 167 -4.88 4.75 -12.94
C LEU A 167 -4.92 4.85 -14.46
N ASP A 168 -6.12 4.74 -15.05
CA ASP A 168 -6.33 4.95 -16.48
C ASP A 168 -6.00 6.40 -16.90
N SER A 169 -6.39 7.39 -16.10
CA SER A 169 -6.09 8.81 -16.36
C SER A 169 -4.59 9.12 -16.27
N LEU A 170 -3.86 8.38 -15.45
CA LEU A 170 -2.40 8.47 -15.31
C LEU A 170 -1.65 7.59 -16.33
N HIS A 171 -2.36 6.86 -17.20
CA HIS A 171 -1.80 5.92 -18.18
C HIS A 171 -0.90 4.84 -17.55
N GLN A 172 -1.26 4.36 -16.33
CA GLN A 172 -0.50 3.37 -15.60
C GLN A 172 -1.00 1.95 -15.89
N ASP A 173 -0.11 0.97 -15.74
CA ASP A 173 -0.50 -0.44 -15.71
C ASP A 173 -0.91 -0.81 -14.28
N TYR A 174 -1.81 -1.79 -14.12
CA TYR A 174 -2.26 -2.18 -12.78
C TYR A 174 -2.72 -3.62 -12.67
N VAL A 175 -2.56 -4.17 -11.48
CA VAL A 175 -3.10 -5.45 -11.05
C VAL A 175 -3.84 -5.22 -9.73
N ILE A 176 -5.17 -5.26 -9.78
CA ILE A 176 -6.03 -5.10 -8.60
C ILE A 176 -6.80 -6.39 -8.36
N ARG A 177 -6.73 -6.92 -7.15
CA ARG A 177 -7.51 -8.09 -6.77
C ARG A 177 -8.99 -7.72 -6.67
N LEU A 178 -9.83 -8.36 -7.47
CA LEU A 178 -11.26 -8.07 -7.48
C LEU A 178 -12.01 -8.73 -6.32
N THR A 179 -13.10 -8.09 -5.90
CA THR A 179 -14.07 -8.67 -4.98
C THR A 179 -14.90 -9.75 -5.69
N ALA A 180 -15.38 -10.75 -4.94
CA ALA A 180 -16.19 -11.84 -5.49
C ALA A 180 -17.48 -11.35 -6.17
N LYS A 181 -18.01 -10.22 -5.68
CA LYS A 181 -19.26 -9.61 -6.16
C LYS A 181 -19.05 -8.55 -7.27
N ARG A 182 -17.82 -8.34 -7.76
CA ARG A 182 -17.55 -7.42 -8.87
C ARG A 182 -18.31 -7.89 -10.12
N LYS A 183 -19.15 -7.00 -10.65
CA LYS A 183 -19.83 -7.22 -11.92
C LYS A 183 -18.92 -6.77 -13.08
N LEU A 184 -18.83 -7.59 -14.09
CA LEU A 184 -18.03 -7.41 -15.30
C LEU A 184 -18.92 -7.59 -16.51
N LEU A 185 -18.72 -6.79 -17.54
CA LEU A 185 -19.39 -7.00 -18.83
C LEU A 185 -18.56 -7.97 -19.66
N TYR A 186 -19.15 -9.12 -19.98
CA TYR A 186 -18.57 -10.19 -20.77
C TYR A 186 -19.55 -10.67 -21.84
N HIS A 187 -19.18 -10.58 -23.12
CA HIS A 187 -20.07 -10.89 -24.25
C HIS A 187 -21.45 -10.20 -24.13
N ASN A 188 -21.45 -8.91 -23.85
CA ASN A 188 -22.66 -8.08 -23.66
C ASN A 188 -23.61 -8.52 -22.53
N LYS A 189 -23.10 -9.33 -21.58
CA LYS A 189 -23.84 -9.75 -20.38
C LYS A 189 -23.07 -9.37 -19.12
N TRP A 190 -23.80 -8.87 -18.12
CA TRP A 190 -23.25 -8.63 -16.81
C TRP A 190 -23.13 -9.95 -16.04
N VAL A 191 -21.90 -10.30 -15.64
CA VAL A 191 -21.57 -11.50 -14.87
C VAL A 191 -20.71 -11.17 -13.68
N PHE A 192 -20.76 -11.99 -12.64
CA PHE A 192 -19.83 -11.84 -11.52
C PHE A 192 -18.45 -12.43 -11.85
N ALA A 193 -17.39 -11.83 -11.31
CA ALA A 193 -16.03 -12.34 -11.50
C ALA A 193 -15.88 -13.81 -11.08
N THR A 194 -16.60 -14.23 -10.03
CA THR A 194 -16.63 -15.62 -9.57
C THR A 194 -17.28 -16.58 -10.58
N GLU A 195 -18.29 -16.14 -11.33
CA GLU A 195 -18.92 -16.97 -12.38
C GLU A 195 -17.93 -17.27 -13.50
N LEU A 196 -17.18 -16.25 -13.93
CA LEU A 196 -16.14 -16.44 -14.95
C LEU A 196 -15.04 -17.37 -14.46
N ARG A 197 -14.62 -17.24 -13.21
CA ARG A 197 -13.64 -18.13 -12.59
C ARG A 197 -14.11 -19.59 -12.61
N ASN A 198 -15.35 -19.84 -12.27
CA ASN A 198 -15.90 -21.21 -12.19
C ASN A 198 -16.10 -21.87 -13.57
N ARG A 199 -16.27 -21.05 -14.61
CA ARG A 199 -16.48 -21.55 -16.01
C ARG A 199 -15.18 -21.79 -16.77
N ARG A 200 -14.02 -21.34 -16.25
CA ARG A 200 -12.75 -21.39 -16.98
C ARG A 200 -11.69 -22.20 -16.24
N LYS A 201 -11.06 -23.12 -16.95
CA LYS A 201 -9.90 -23.86 -16.46
C LYS A 201 -8.63 -23.07 -16.79
N GLY A 202 -7.67 -23.02 -15.87
CA GLY A 202 -6.36 -22.45 -16.11
C GLY A 202 -5.59 -23.21 -17.17
N LYS A 203 -4.99 -22.49 -18.12
CA LYS A 203 -4.22 -23.07 -19.23
C LYS A 203 -2.71 -22.88 -19.04
N VAL A 204 -2.31 -21.81 -18.37
CA VAL A 204 -0.90 -21.47 -18.14
C VAL A 204 -0.50 -21.89 -16.74
N LYS A 205 0.48 -22.78 -16.65
CA LYS A 205 1.04 -23.24 -15.38
C LYS A 205 2.08 -22.23 -14.88
N LEU A 206 1.89 -21.72 -13.67
CA LEU A 206 2.83 -20.83 -13.00
C LEU A 206 3.34 -21.46 -11.70
N PRO A 207 4.66 -21.63 -11.53
CA PRO A 207 5.20 -22.05 -10.24
C PRO A 207 5.10 -20.90 -9.21
N LEU A 208 4.55 -21.19 -8.05
CA LEU A 208 4.47 -20.28 -6.91
C LEU A 208 5.24 -20.87 -5.74
N PHE A 209 5.95 -20.02 -5.00
CA PHE A 209 6.58 -20.39 -3.74
C PHE A 209 5.73 -19.83 -2.60
N TYR A 210 5.25 -20.73 -1.73
CA TYR A 210 4.48 -20.37 -0.55
C TYR A 210 4.96 -21.17 0.65
N LYS A 211 5.30 -20.48 1.74
CA LYS A 211 5.87 -21.09 2.97
C LYS A 211 7.02 -22.06 2.67
N GLY A 212 7.96 -21.64 1.80
CA GLY A 212 9.13 -22.43 1.42
C GLY A 212 8.87 -23.62 0.50
N LYS A 213 7.62 -23.87 0.10
CA LYS A 213 7.23 -24.96 -0.80
C LYS A 213 6.83 -24.46 -2.17
N LYS A 214 7.24 -25.20 -3.21
CA LYS A 214 6.84 -24.93 -4.59
C LYS A 214 5.44 -25.49 -4.85
N HIS A 215 4.56 -24.62 -5.29
CA HIS A 215 3.19 -24.95 -5.71
C HIS A 215 3.00 -24.60 -7.19
N ASN A 216 1.99 -25.17 -7.83
CA ASN A 216 1.62 -24.80 -9.18
C ASN A 216 0.26 -24.09 -9.14
N ALA A 217 0.20 -22.85 -9.65
CA ALA A 217 -1.06 -22.22 -10.01
C ALA A 217 -1.31 -22.39 -11.51
N TYR A 218 -2.58 -22.42 -11.88
CA TYR A 218 -2.99 -22.44 -13.26
C TYR A 218 -3.73 -21.14 -13.56
N LEU A 219 -3.23 -20.40 -14.55
CA LEU A 219 -3.79 -19.12 -14.94
C LEU A 219 -4.59 -19.25 -16.25
N SER A 220 -5.64 -18.48 -16.33
CA SER A 220 -6.30 -18.13 -17.58
C SER A 220 -6.63 -16.65 -17.56
N HIS A 221 -6.84 -16.05 -18.72
CA HIS A 221 -7.29 -14.68 -18.82
C HIS A 221 -8.53 -14.59 -19.71
N VAL A 222 -9.28 -13.54 -19.51
CA VAL A 222 -10.46 -13.22 -20.32
C VAL A 222 -10.60 -11.71 -20.44
N LYS A 223 -10.92 -11.26 -21.65
CA LYS A 223 -11.20 -9.85 -21.91
C LYS A 223 -12.59 -9.49 -21.40
N VAL A 224 -12.69 -8.47 -20.59
CA VAL A 224 -13.92 -8.00 -19.96
C VAL A 224 -13.91 -6.46 -19.89
N GLN A 225 -15.06 -5.86 -19.58
CA GLN A 225 -15.14 -4.43 -19.27
C GLN A 225 -15.65 -4.23 -17.84
N ILE A 226 -15.15 -3.22 -17.18
CA ILE A 226 -15.66 -2.75 -15.88
C ILE A 226 -16.68 -1.63 -16.10
N THR A 227 -17.56 -1.46 -15.11
CA THR A 227 -18.67 -0.46 -15.18
C THR A 227 -18.20 0.99 -15.37
N ALA A 228 -17.03 1.33 -14.83
CA ALA A 228 -16.58 2.73 -14.78
C ALA A 228 -16.08 3.26 -16.12
N SER A 229 -15.20 2.51 -16.80
CA SER A 229 -14.50 3.03 -17.97
C SER A 229 -15.03 2.51 -19.30
N ARG A 230 -15.82 1.43 -19.28
CA ARG A 230 -16.18 0.62 -20.46
C ARG A 230 -14.96 0.21 -21.31
N LYS A 231 -13.77 0.39 -20.75
CA LYS A 231 -12.51 0.01 -21.37
C LYS A 231 -12.31 -1.50 -21.23
N ASP A 232 -11.76 -2.10 -22.24
CA ASP A 232 -11.38 -3.50 -22.22
C ASP A 232 -10.21 -3.70 -21.25
N ILE A 233 -10.38 -4.58 -20.30
CA ILE A 233 -9.34 -5.04 -19.38
C ILE A 233 -9.22 -6.55 -19.42
N TYR A 234 -8.09 -7.08 -18.96
CA TYR A 234 -7.89 -8.52 -18.83
C TYR A 234 -8.15 -8.94 -17.37
N LEU A 235 -9.20 -9.76 -17.19
CA LEU A 235 -9.40 -10.48 -15.94
C LEU A 235 -8.50 -11.71 -15.95
N VAL A 236 -7.54 -11.75 -15.03
CA VAL A 236 -6.69 -12.91 -14.79
C VAL A 236 -7.36 -13.79 -13.73
N LEU A 237 -7.59 -15.03 -14.08
CA LEU A 237 -8.20 -16.04 -13.22
C LEU A 237 -7.12 -17.00 -12.76
N ALA A 238 -6.81 -16.98 -11.46
CA ALA A 238 -5.86 -17.89 -10.85
C ALA A 238 -6.61 -19.04 -10.18
N MET A 239 -6.24 -20.27 -10.51
CA MET A 239 -6.68 -21.48 -9.84
C MET A 239 -5.49 -22.07 -9.10
N ALA A 240 -5.45 -21.96 -7.80
CA ALA A 240 -4.52 -22.70 -6.97
C ALA A 240 -5.09 -24.11 -6.71
N LEU A 241 -4.22 -25.12 -6.63
CA LEU A 241 -4.62 -26.40 -6.08
C LEU A 241 -5.15 -26.18 -4.65
N ARG A 242 -6.25 -26.89 -4.31
CA ARG A 242 -6.94 -26.84 -3.02
C ARG A 242 -5.94 -27.00 -1.88
N ASN A 243 -5.41 -25.98 -1.27
CA ASN A 243 -4.61 -25.95 -0.04
C ASN A 243 -3.66 -24.74 0.03
N ILE A 244 -3.80 -23.77 -0.85
CA ILE A 244 -3.15 -22.47 -0.67
C ILE A 244 -4.25 -21.50 -0.22
N PRO A 245 -4.16 -20.93 1.01
CA PRO A 245 -5.16 -19.99 1.52
C PRO A 245 -5.27 -18.71 0.69
#